data_f571c5a97331fd9e974072512a1cc4af
#
_entry.id   f571c5a97331fd9e974072512a1cc4af
#
_cell.length_a   1.000
_cell.length_b   1.000
_cell.length_c   1.000
_cell.angle_alpha   90.00
_cell.angle_beta   90.00
_cell.angle_gamma   90.00
#
_symmetry.space_group_name_H-M   'P 1'
#
loop_
_entity.id
_entity.type
_entity.pdbx_description
1 polymer ?
#
loop_
_entity_poly.entity_id
_entity_poly.type
_entity_poly.pdbx_seq_one_letter_code
_entity_poly.pdbx_strand_id
1 'polypeptide(L)'
;MLTDELKQSILAAETLVAVEDLYRPYKPKRKTRATIAQSKGLTGLANIISLQMTNKPITEEALAYVSEEKEVHSPEEAIAGAMDIIAESISDNAEYRTEIRNRTMDKGVLITTAKDPEAESVYEMYYDFSTPVRKMTGYRTLAINRGEKEKFLSVKIDAPADEIIGYLIREVVVRDNPNTNDILKDAIADSYERLIAPSIERDIRSSLTEAAEDGAIKVFGSNLKQLLMQPPINGHVVLGWDPAFRTGCKLAVVDATGKVLTTKVIYPTAPQNKVEESKKILKDLIKKYNISLISVGNGTASRESEAIIADLIHELDTKVQYVIVNEAGASVYSASKLATEEFPSFDVGQRSAASIARRLQDPLAELVKIDPKAIGVGQYQHDMNQKKLTEALDAVVEDSVNQVGIDLNTASAPPVSYTHLRAHETRRHL
;
A
#
# COMPACT_ATOMS: atom_id res chain seq x y z
N MET A 1 -8.65 25.89 -26.15
CA MET A 1 -9.67 25.09 -26.86
C MET A 1 -9.08 23.72 -27.19
N LEU A 2 -9.83 22.67 -27.13
CA LEU A 2 -9.39 21.31 -27.49
C LEU A 2 -9.29 21.24 -29.02
N THR A 3 -8.06 21.16 -29.57
CA THR A 3 -7.85 20.91 -31.00
C THR A 3 -8.02 19.41 -31.32
N ASP A 4 -8.29 19.08 -32.58
CA ASP A 4 -8.44 17.67 -32.98
C ASP A 4 -7.14 16.88 -32.76
N GLU A 5 -5.97 17.51 -32.97
CA GLU A 5 -4.65 16.93 -32.71
C GLU A 5 -4.46 16.62 -31.21
N LEU A 6 -4.76 17.57 -30.33
CA LEU A 6 -4.67 17.37 -28.88
C LEU A 6 -5.63 16.27 -28.40
N LYS A 7 -6.84 16.24 -28.95
CA LYS A 7 -7.82 15.19 -28.67
C LYS A 7 -7.30 13.80 -29.07
N GLN A 8 -6.71 13.68 -30.25
CA GLN A 8 -6.10 12.43 -30.71
C GLN A 8 -4.93 12.01 -29.81
N SER A 9 -4.06 12.94 -29.45
CA SER A 9 -2.94 12.68 -28.53
C SER A 9 -3.41 12.23 -27.14
N ILE A 10 -4.47 12.85 -26.61
CA ILE A 10 -5.06 12.44 -25.33
C ILE A 10 -5.68 11.01 -25.43
N LEU A 11 -6.37 10.70 -26.52
CA LEU A 11 -6.98 9.38 -26.73
C LEU A 11 -5.93 8.28 -26.98
N ALA A 12 -4.77 8.63 -27.51
CA ALA A 12 -3.64 7.72 -27.74
C ALA A 12 -2.75 7.54 -26.48
N ALA A 13 -2.94 8.36 -25.45
CA ALA A 13 -2.13 8.28 -24.24
C ALA A 13 -2.44 7.01 -23.44
N GLU A 14 -1.42 6.21 -23.17
CA GLU A 14 -1.55 4.93 -22.43
C GLU A 14 -1.58 5.10 -20.91
N THR A 15 -1.13 6.25 -20.41
CA THR A 15 -1.03 6.51 -18.96
C THR A 15 -1.64 7.86 -18.57
N LEU A 16 -2.14 7.96 -17.34
CA LEU A 16 -2.66 9.21 -16.80
C LEU A 16 -1.59 10.30 -16.77
N VAL A 17 -0.33 9.95 -16.51
CA VAL A 17 0.80 10.88 -16.51
C VAL A 17 1.02 11.51 -17.89
N ALA A 18 0.89 10.72 -18.97
CA ALA A 18 0.97 11.24 -20.34
C ALA A 18 -0.18 12.22 -20.64
N VAL A 19 -1.40 11.92 -20.18
CA VAL A 19 -2.55 12.83 -20.29
C VAL A 19 -2.31 14.13 -19.52
N GLU A 20 -1.77 14.04 -18.30
CA GLU A 20 -1.46 15.22 -17.51
C GLU A 20 -0.36 16.09 -18.12
N ASP A 21 0.65 15.50 -18.74
CA ASP A 21 1.69 16.22 -19.47
C ASP A 21 1.10 16.97 -20.68
N LEU A 22 0.21 16.33 -21.45
CA LEU A 22 -0.50 16.98 -22.57
C LEU A 22 -1.42 18.11 -22.10
N TYR A 23 -2.02 17.99 -20.93
CA TYR A 23 -2.90 19.01 -20.35
C TYR A 23 -2.14 20.15 -19.66
N ARG A 24 -0.88 19.94 -19.27
CA ARG A 24 -0.08 20.89 -18.49
C ARG A 24 -0.02 22.30 -19.04
N PRO A 25 0.16 22.58 -20.36
CA PRO A 25 0.16 23.92 -20.91
C PRO A 25 -1.17 24.66 -20.75
N TYR A 26 -2.28 23.91 -20.60
CA TYR A 26 -3.65 24.45 -20.51
C TYR A 26 -4.16 24.54 -19.07
N LYS A 27 -3.44 23.95 -18.12
CA LYS A 27 -3.83 23.93 -16.72
C LYS A 27 -3.75 25.35 -16.13
N PRO A 28 -4.83 25.85 -15.45
CA PRO A 28 -4.78 27.12 -14.76
C PRO A 28 -3.62 27.13 -13.75
N LYS A 29 -2.66 28.02 -13.96
CA LYS A 29 -1.49 28.15 -13.08
C LYS A 29 -1.77 29.13 -11.97
N ARG A 30 -1.33 28.80 -10.76
CA ARG A 30 -1.24 29.76 -9.67
C ARG A 30 -0.08 30.74 -9.98
N LYS A 31 0.06 31.79 -9.18
CA LYS A 31 1.11 32.80 -9.31
C LYS A 31 2.52 32.14 -9.35
N THR A 32 3.06 31.93 -10.55
CA THR A 32 4.43 31.42 -10.79
C THR A 32 5.36 32.57 -11.16
N ARG A 33 6.70 32.36 -11.17
CA ARG A 33 7.66 33.38 -11.65
C ARG A 33 7.36 33.80 -13.08
N ALA A 34 7.05 32.79 -13.95
CA ALA A 34 6.70 33.07 -15.34
C ALA A 34 5.39 33.87 -15.47
N THR A 35 4.33 33.56 -14.72
CA THR A 35 3.07 34.33 -14.77
C THR A 35 3.25 35.76 -14.24
N ILE A 36 4.13 35.98 -13.27
CA ILE A 36 4.51 37.31 -12.80
C ILE A 36 5.25 38.05 -13.90
N ALA A 37 6.24 37.44 -14.55
CA ALA A 37 6.99 38.02 -15.64
C ALA A 37 6.07 38.34 -16.85
N GLN A 38 5.11 37.51 -17.17
CA GLN A 38 4.08 37.75 -18.18
C GLN A 38 3.22 38.97 -17.83
N SER A 39 2.79 39.11 -16.57
CA SER A 39 2.02 40.28 -16.12
C SER A 39 2.82 41.59 -16.20
N LYS A 40 4.14 41.52 -16.08
CA LYS A 40 5.08 42.62 -16.30
C LYS A 40 5.34 42.94 -17.78
N GLY A 41 4.76 42.15 -18.71
CA GLY A 41 4.85 42.38 -20.16
C GLY A 41 6.12 41.82 -20.80
N LEU A 42 6.83 40.90 -20.14
CA LEU A 42 8.12 40.33 -20.59
C LEU A 42 8.00 39.22 -21.64
N THR A 43 6.78 38.83 -22.03
CA THR A 43 6.52 37.83 -23.07
C THR A 43 7.16 38.18 -24.41
N GLY A 44 7.18 39.46 -24.78
CA GLY A 44 7.82 39.92 -26.01
C GLY A 44 9.33 39.63 -26.02
N LEU A 45 10.03 39.92 -24.92
CA LEU A 45 11.47 39.66 -24.79
C LEU A 45 11.73 38.11 -24.79
N ALA A 46 10.92 37.36 -24.10
CA ALA A 46 11.01 35.87 -24.12
C ALA A 46 10.87 35.32 -25.55
N ASN A 47 9.96 35.87 -26.35
CA ASN A 47 9.79 35.50 -27.76
C ASN A 47 11.00 35.88 -28.61
N ILE A 48 11.60 37.08 -28.44
CA ILE A 48 12.81 37.47 -29.14
C ILE A 48 13.95 36.48 -28.88
N ILE A 49 14.16 36.13 -27.62
CA ILE A 49 15.18 35.14 -27.22
C ILE A 49 14.89 33.78 -27.84
N SER A 50 13.65 33.30 -27.73
CA SER A 50 13.24 31.97 -28.22
C SER A 50 13.30 31.84 -29.76
N LEU A 51 13.04 32.91 -30.50
CA LEU A 51 13.13 32.91 -31.96
C LEU A 51 14.58 32.88 -32.47
N GLN A 52 15.57 33.26 -31.66
CA GLN A 52 17.01 33.22 -31.97
C GLN A 52 17.37 33.99 -33.28
N MET A 53 16.64 35.04 -33.56
CA MET A 53 16.79 35.79 -34.83
C MET A 53 17.34 37.19 -34.66
N THR A 54 17.49 37.68 -33.43
CA THR A 54 17.99 39.05 -33.19
C THR A 54 19.46 39.20 -33.54
N ASN A 55 19.82 40.33 -34.14
CA ASN A 55 21.21 40.73 -34.40
C ASN A 55 21.77 41.65 -33.32
N LYS A 56 20.96 41.97 -32.28
CA LYS A 56 21.35 42.84 -31.18
C LYS A 56 21.67 42.04 -29.93
N PRO A 57 22.56 42.52 -29.08
CA PRO A 57 22.72 41.97 -27.74
C PRO A 57 21.38 41.99 -26.98
N ILE A 58 21.07 40.90 -26.25
CA ILE A 58 19.79 40.83 -25.52
C ILE A 58 19.68 41.92 -24.44
N THR A 59 20.78 42.39 -23.89
CA THR A 59 20.79 43.54 -22.98
C THR A 59 20.25 44.81 -23.63
N GLU A 60 20.51 45.03 -24.93
CA GLU A 60 19.96 46.14 -25.70
C GLU A 60 18.47 45.97 -25.98
N GLU A 61 18.04 44.73 -26.37
CA GLU A 61 16.62 44.41 -26.56
C GLU A 61 15.83 44.58 -25.25
N ALA A 62 16.42 44.24 -24.12
CA ALA A 62 15.81 44.30 -22.80
C ALA A 62 15.54 45.72 -22.31
N LEU A 63 16.31 46.73 -22.80
CA LEU A 63 16.08 48.12 -22.45
C LEU A 63 14.65 48.59 -22.78
N ALA A 64 14.05 48.09 -23.84
CA ALA A 64 12.68 48.42 -24.25
C ALA A 64 11.60 47.88 -23.26
N TYR A 65 11.97 46.99 -22.35
CA TYR A 65 11.07 46.36 -21.38
C TYR A 65 11.27 46.90 -19.95
N VAL A 66 12.22 47.80 -19.74
CA VAL A 66 12.43 48.49 -18.45
C VAL A 66 11.30 49.49 -18.25
N SER A 67 10.57 49.38 -17.14
CA SER A 67 9.41 50.22 -16.82
C SER A 67 9.15 50.23 -15.33
N GLU A 68 9.17 51.42 -14.72
CA GLU A 68 8.80 51.57 -13.30
C GLU A 68 7.33 51.19 -13.04
N GLU A 69 6.42 51.52 -13.98
CA GLU A 69 5.00 51.18 -13.88
C GLU A 69 4.77 49.65 -13.81
N LYS A 70 5.62 48.90 -14.49
CA LYS A 70 5.57 47.40 -14.51
C LYS A 70 6.54 46.77 -13.51
N GLU A 71 7.14 47.56 -12.63
CA GLU A 71 8.11 47.08 -11.63
C GLU A 71 9.29 46.31 -12.27
N VAL A 72 9.80 46.76 -13.41
CA VAL A 72 11.00 46.23 -14.07
C VAL A 72 12.05 47.34 -14.07
N HIS A 73 13.05 47.21 -13.20
CA HIS A 73 13.96 48.31 -12.90
C HIS A 73 15.28 48.26 -13.67
N SER A 74 15.59 47.11 -14.29
CA SER A 74 16.82 46.95 -15.06
C SER A 74 16.67 45.98 -16.23
N PRO A 75 17.56 46.04 -17.25
CA PRO A 75 17.60 45.01 -18.31
C PRO A 75 17.82 43.59 -17.79
N GLU A 76 18.62 43.45 -16.72
CA GLU A 76 18.90 42.15 -16.10
C GLU A 76 17.64 41.57 -15.50
N GLU A 77 16.79 42.35 -14.82
CA GLU A 77 15.48 41.92 -14.32
C GLU A 77 14.55 41.52 -15.47
N ALA A 78 14.56 42.28 -16.59
CA ALA A 78 13.78 41.95 -17.76
C ALA A 78 14.22 40.57 -18.36
N ILE A 79 15.54 40.35 -18.49
CA ILE A 79 16.11 39.11 -18.99
C ILE A 79 15.77 37.97 -18.07
N ALA A 80 15.94 38.10 -16.76
CA ALA A 80 15.60 37.08 -15.78
C ALA A 80 14.13 36.69 -15.85
N GLY A 81 13.21 37.65 -15.96
CA GLY A 81 11.78 37.39 -16.15
C GLY A 81 11.47 36.68 -17.48
N ALA A 82 12.15 37.07 -18.58
CA ALA A 82 12.02 36.37 -19.85
C ALA A 82 12.53 34.95 -19.79
N MET A 83 13.64 34.70 -19.08
CA MET A 83 14.15 33.34 -18.82
C MET A 83 13.16 32.49 -18.02
N ASP A 84 12.50 33.05 -17.01
CA ASP A 84 11.45 32.33 -16.24
C ASP A 84 10.28 31.90 -17.16
N ILE A 85 9.87 32.75 -18.12
CA ILE A 85 8.84 32.40 -19.11
C ILE A 85 9.31 31.25 -20.01
N ILE A 86 10.55 31.34 -20.52
CA ILE A 86 11.14 30.31 -21.38
C ILE A 86 11.28 28.99 -20.63
N ALA A 87 11.81 29.02 -19.41
CA ALA A 87 11.99 27.83 -18.57
C ALA A 87 10.66 27.13 -18.30
N GLU A 88 9.60 27.87 -18.00
CA GLU A 88 8.26 27.30 -17.80
C GLU A 88 7.70 26.70 -19.10
N SER A 89 7.88 27.36 -20.25
CA SER A 89 7.46 26.86 -21.56
C SER A 89 8.15 25.54 -21.92
N ILE A 90 9.47 25.42 -21.67
CA ILE A 90 10.21 24.16 -21.84
C ILE A 90 9.68 23.09 -20.92
N SER A 91 9.42 23.40 -19.65
CA SER A 91 8.93 22.46 -18.65
C SER A 91 7.52 21.94 -18.93
N ASP A 92 6.73 22.69 -19.69
CA ASP A 92 5.35 22.33 -20.06
C ASP A 92 5.27 21.50 -21.35
N ASN A 93 6.37 21.34 -22.08
CA ASN A 93 6.40 20.56 -23.30
C ASN A 93 6.28 19.06 -22.99
N ALA A 94 5.20 18.44 -23.44
CA ALA A 94 4.88 17.02 -23.17
C ALA A 94 5.89 16.05 -23.79
N GLU A 95 6.44 16.37 -24.98
CA GLU A 95 7.43 15.52 -25.64
C GLU A 95 8.74 15.52 -24.86
N TYR A 96 9.21 16.69 -24.43
CA TYR A 96 10.42 16.78 -23.58
C TYR A 96 10.25 16.04 -22.27
N ARG A 97 9.12 16.17 -21.60
CA ARG A 97 8.83 15.47 -20.36
C ARG A 97 8.82 13.95 -20.55
N THR A 98 8.20 13.48 -21.63
CA THR A 98 8.14 12.05 -21.95
C THR A 98 9.55 11.49 -22.18
N GLU A 99 10.37 12.16 -22.99
CA GLU A 99 11.73 11.73 -23.27
C GLU A 99 12.62 11.77 -22.03
N ILE A 100 12.53 12.81 -21.22
CA ILE A 100 13.29 12.94 -19.96
C ILE A 100 12.89 11.83 -18.97
N ARG A 101 11.59 11.54 -18.86
CA ARG A 101 11.09 10.47 -18.00
C ARG A 101 11.65 9.11 -18.45
N ASN A 102 11.62 8.82 -19.75
CA ASN A 102 12.16 7.59 -20.32
C ASN A 102 13.66 7.43 -20.05
N ARG A 103 14.45 8.50 -20.26
CA ARG A 103 15.88 8.50 -19.93
C ARG A 103 16.15 8.28 -18.45
N THR A 104 15.38 8.94 -17.58
CA THR A 104 15.50 8.78 -16.14
C THR A 104 15.10 7.38 -15.68
N MET A 105 14.04 6.79 -16.24
CA MET A 105 13.65 5.41 -15.97
C MET A 105 14.72 4.40 -16.41
N ASP A 106 15.32 4.61 -17.57
CA ASP A 106 16.29 3.66 -18.12
C ASP A 106 17.68 3.76 -17.46
N LYS A 107 18.18 4.98 -17.27
CA LYS A 107 19.56 5.23 -16.80
C LYS A 107 19.65 5.76 -15.36
N GLY A 108 18.56 6.23 -14.80
CA GLY A 108 18.52 6.77 -13.44
C GLY A 108 18.82 5.72 -12.38
N VAL A 109 19.37 6.17 -11.28
CA VAL A 109 19.72 5.37 -10.11
C VAL A 109 18.94 5.89 -8.90
N LEU A 110 18.14 5.02 -8.27
CA LEU A 110 17.53 5.33 -6.99
C LEU A 110 18.60 5.17 -5.91
N ILE A 111 18.78 6.21 -5.12
CA ILE A 111 19.78 6.27 -4.03
C ILE A 111 19.03 6.54 -2.73
N THR A 112 19.39 5.80 -1.69
CA THR A 112 18.94 6.06 -0.33
C THR A 112 20.13 6.29 0.59
N THR A 113 19.97 7.20 1.52
CA THR A 113 20.96 7.52 2.54
C THR A 113 20.30 7.60 3.91
N ALA A 114 21.02 7.19 4.97
CA ALA A 114 20.53 7.40 6.33
C ALA A 114 20.46 8.89 6.65
N LYS A 115 19.43 9.32 7.37
CA LYS A 115 19.40 10.66 7.97
C LYS A 115 20.29 10.76 9.19
N ASP A 116 20.38 9.67 9.95
CA ASP A 116 21.30 9.48 11.06
C ASP A 116 21.93 8.08 10.91
N PRO A 117 23.20 7.99 10.50
CA PRO A 117 23.90 6.72 10.30
C PRO A 117 24.08 5.87 11.56
N GLU A 118 24.04 6.48 12.76
CA GLU A 118 24.21 5.81 14.03
C GLU A 118 22.89 5.27 14.63
N ALA A 119 21.75 5.62 14.01
CA ALA A 119 20.45 5.17 14.49
C ALA A 119 20.23 3.68 14.13
N GLU A 120 20.00 2.84 15.13
CA GLU A 120 19.59 1.45 14.91
C GLU A 120 18.16 1.39 14.35
N SER A 121 17.96 0.67 13.25
CA SER A 121 16.64 0.46 12.67
C SER A 121 16.56 -0.80 11.79
N VAL A 122 15.35 -1.20 11.45
CA VAL A 122 15.09 -2.27 10.47
C VAL A 122 15.45 -1.87 9.03
N TYR A 123 15.87 -0.62 8.81
CA TYR A 123 16.20 -0.06 7.49
C TYR A 123 17.72 0.05 7.24
N GLU A 124 18.58 -0.46 8.11
CA GLU A 124 20.05 -0.37 7.99
C GLU A 124 20.57 -0.84 6.63
N MET A 125 19.95 -1.88 6.05
CA MET A 125 20.29 -2.35 4.70
C MET A 125 20.07 -1.32 3.59
N TYR A 126 19.37 -0.22 3.88
CA TYR A 126 19.09 0.89 2.96
C TYR A 126 19.80 2.19 3.35
N TYR A 127 20.70 2.20 4.33
CA TYR A 127 21.41 3.40 4.80
C TYR A 127 22.41 3.94 3.77
N ASP A 128 22.99 3.06 2.97
CA ASP A 128 23.81 3.37 1.81
C ASP A 128 23.46 2.40 0.68
N PHE A 129 22.31 2.63 0.04
CA PHE A 129 21.80 1.73 -0.99
C PHE A 129 21.61 2.47 -2.30
N SER A 130 22.01 1.83 -3.39
CA SER A 130 21.77 2.34 -4.74
C SER A 130 21.37 1.21 -5.68
N THR A 131 20.46 1.52 -6.62
CA THR A 131 20.06 0.56 -7.64
C THR A 131 19.49 1.30 -8.87
N PRO A 132 19.72 0.81 -10.10
CA PRO A 132 19.05 1.33 -11.27
C PRO A 132 17.52 1.32 -11.09
N VAL A 133 16.85 2.42 -11.45
CA VAL A 133 15.39 2.59 -11.28
C VAL A 133 14.64 1.42 -11.89
N ARG A 134 15.01 0.97 -13.10
CA ARG A 134 14.40 -0.17 -13.81
C ARG A 134 14.54 -1.53 -13.10
N LYS A 135 15.46 -1.65 -12.14
CA LYS A 135 15.68 -2.87 -11.33
C LYS A 135 15.03 -2.81 -9.95
N MET A 136 14.28 -1.75 -9.65
CA MET A 136 13.53 -1.66 -8.40
C MET A 136 12.48 -2.75 -8.32
N THR A 137 12.39 -3.37 -7.14
CA THR A 137 11.37 -4.40 -6.84
C THR A 137 10.32 -3.86 -5.89
N GLY A 138 9.09 -4.38 -5.97
CA GLY A 138 7.98 -3.87 -5.18
C GLY A 138 8.24 -3.88 -3.67
N TYR A 139 8.81 -4.96 -3.12
CA TYR A 139 9.09 -5.03 -1.68
C TYR A 139 10.13 -4.00 -1.22
N ARG A 140 11.15 -3.70 -2.06
CA ARG A 140 12.15 -2.66 -1.76
C ARG A 140 11.53 -1.28 -1.81
N THR A 141 10.67 -1.03 -2.81
CA THR A 141 9.94 0.24 -2.92
C THR A 141 9.11 0.50 -1.66
N LEU A 142 8.34 -0.47 -1.20
CA LEU A 142 7.51 -0.32 0.00
C LEU A 142 8.35 -0.16 1.28
N ALA A 143 9.45 -0.91 1.41
CA ALA A 143 10.37 -0.81 2.53
C ALA A 143 11.03 0.59 2.59
N ILE A 144 11.56 1.06 1.47
CA ILE A 144 12.22 2.38 1.35
C ILE A 144 11.22 3.51 1.62
N ASN A 145 10.00 3.44 1.06
CA ASN A 145 8.95 4.43 1.31
C ASN A 145 8.58 4.51 2.80
N ARG A 146 8.50 3.36 3.48
CA ARG A 146 8.24 3.33 4.93
C ARG A 146 9.41 3.94 5.70
N GLY A 147 10.65 3.59 5.38
CA GLY A 147 11.85 4.15 6.04
C GLY A 147 11.96 5.67 5.85
N GLU A 148 11.57 6.19 4.68
CA GLU A 148 11.51 7.63 4.43
C GLU A 148 10.39 8.32 5.24
N LYS A 149 9.19 7.72 5.29
CA LYS A 149 8.04 8.19 6.07
C LYS A 149 8.35 8.23 7.57
N GLU A 150 9.05 7.22 8.07
CA GLU A 150 9.52 7.12 9.45
C GLU A 150 10.77 7.96 9.73
N LYS A 151 11.30 8.68 8.72
CA LYS A 151 12.41 9.62 8.80
C LYS A 151 13.79 8.98 9.06
N PHE A 152 13.96 7.71 8.82
CA PHE A 152 15.26 7.05 8.83
C PHE A 152 16.03 7.28 7.54
N LEU A 153 15.34 7.33 6.39
CA LEU A 153 15.95 7.43 5.07
C LEU A 153 15.67 8.79 4.41
N SER A 154 16.62 9.20 3.56
CA SER A 154 16.44 10.18 2.51
C SER A 154 16.52 9.44 1.17
N VAL A 155 15.63 9.74 0.24
CA VAL A 155 15.49 9.02 -1.02
C VAL A 155 15.54 10.01 -2.18
N LYS A 156 16.35 9.73 -3.20
CA LYS A 156 16.42 10.52 -4.43
C LYS A 156 16.63 9.62 -5.64
N ILE A 157 16.30 10.14 -6.82
CA ILE A 157 16.67 9.53 -8.09
C ILE A 157 17.76 10.40 -8.72
N ASP A 158 18.94 9.83 -8.89
CA ASP A 158 20.04 10.42 -9.61
C ASP A 158 19.85 10.15 -11.11
N ALA A 159 19.42 11.18 -11.83
CA ALA A 159 19.15 11.12 -13.27
C ALA A 159 20.42 11.50 -14.07
N PRO A 160 20.54 11.08 -15.34
CA PRO A 160 21.65 11.46 -16.21
C PRO A 160 21.51 12.93 -16.67
N ALA A 161 21.73 13.89 -15.76
CA ALA A 161 21.44 15.30 -15.94
C ALA A 161 22.16 15.92 -17.16
N ASP A 162 23.45 15.63 -17.33
CA ASP A 162 24.24 16.16 -18.45
C ASP A 162 23.68 15.69 -19.82
N GLU A 163 23.26 14.44 -19.91
CA GLU A 163 22.67 13.88 -21.13
C GLU A 163 21.30 14.50 -21.43
N ILE A 164 20.50 14.74 -20.37
CA ILE A 164 19.17 15.34 -20.47
C ILE A 164 19.29 16.81 -20.88
N ILE A 165 20.16 17.57 -20.24
CA ILE A 165 20.41 18.97 -20.59
C ILE A 165 20.97 19.07 -22.02
N GLY A 166 21.90 18.18 -22.38
CA GLY A 166 22.41 18.10 -23.75
C GLY A 166 21.34 17.78 -24.80
N TYR A 167 20.35 16.97 -24.43
CA TYR A 167 19.16 16.72 -25.28
C TYR A 167 18.33 18.01 -25.42
N LEU A 168 17.96 18.66 -24.31
CA LEU A 168 17.16 19.89 -24.35
C LEU A 168 17.85 21.00 -25.12
N ILE A 169 19.18 21.14 -25.01
CA ILE A 169 19.94 22.12 -25.79
C ILE A 169 19.79 21.86 -27.29
N ARG A 170 19.89 20.61 -27.74
CA ARG A 170 19.72 20.27 -29.16
C ARG A 170 18.31 20.55 -29.70
N GLU A 171 17.29 20.37 -28.86
CA GLU A 171 15.90 20.62 -29.26
C GLU A 171 15.52 22.11 -29.23
N VAL A 172 16.05 22.86 -28.27
CA VAL A 172 15.66 24.25 -28.03
C VAL A 172 16.58 25.26 -28.77
N VAL A 173 17.88 24.98 -28.81
CA VAL A 173 18.85 25.86 -29.50
C VAL A 173 18.99 25.42 -30.95
N VAL A 174 18.05 25.83 -31.78
CA VAL A 174 17.96 25.44 -33.21
C VAL A 174 18.77 26.32 -34.14
N ARG A 175 19.30 27.46 -33.64
CA ARG A 175 20.13 28.39 -34.40
C ARG A 175 21.35 28.79 -33.59
N ASP A 176 22.50 28.88 -34.25
CA ASP A 176 23.73 29.37 -33.63
C ASP A 176 23.70 30.92 -33.62
N ASN A 177 23.17 31.49 -32.54
CA ASN A 177 23.12 32.93 -32.35
C ASN A 177 23.81 33.33 -31.03
N PRO A 178 25.00 33.96 -31.09
CA PRO A 178 25.77 34.30 -29.89
C PRO A 178 25.04 35.28 -28.95
N ASN A 179 24.03 36.00 -29.44
CA ASN A 179 23.26 36.92 -28.60
C ASN A 179 22.24 36.21 -27.71
N THR A 180 21.83 34.96 -28.05
CA THR A 180 20.75 34.23 -27.36
C THR A 180 21.20 32.92 -26.76
N ASN A 181 22.27 32.30 -27.29
CA ASN A 181 22.66 30.92 -26.94
C ASN A 181 22.90 30.70 -25.45
N ASP A 182 23.64 31.58 -24.79
CA ASP A 182 24.00 31.41 -23.39
C ASP A 182 22.76 31.60 -22.49
N ILE A 183 21.92 32.59 -22.80
CA ILE A 183 20.66 32.84 -22.08
C ILE A 183 19.72 31.66 -22.22
N LEU A 184 19.65 31.04 -23.40
CA LEU A 184 18.83 29.82 -23.61
C LEU A 184 19.38 28.63 -22.86
N LYS A 185 20.70 28.40 -22.83
CA LYS A 185 21.32 27.34 -22.06
C LYS A 185 21.04 27.50 -20.56
N ASP A 186 21.14 28.73 -20.05
CA ASP A 186 20.83 28.99 -18.65
C ASP A 186 19.33 28.76 -18.33
N ALA A 187 18.43 29.18 -19.23
CA ALA A 187 17.00 28.95 -19.10
C ALA A 187 16.65 27.44 -19.17
N ILE A 188 17.37 26.66 -20.01
CA ILE A 188 17.22 25.21 -20.11
C ILE A 188 17.69 24.54 -18.82
N ALA A 189 18.85 24.93 -18.28
CA ALA A 189 19.36 24.39 -17.03
C ALA A 189 18.41 24.69 -15.88
N ASP A 190 17.93 25.91 -15.72
CA ASP A 190 16.92 26.29 -14.72
C ASP A 190 15.60 25.50 -14.89
N SER A 191 15.12 25.36 -16.14
CA SER A 191 13.93 24.57 -16.44
C SER A 191 14.07 23.12 -15.98
N TYR A 192 15.21 22.51 -16.28
CA TYR A 192 15.46 21.13 -15.88
C TYR A 192 15.58 21.01 -14.36
N GLU A 193 16.48 21.74 -13.74
CA GLU A 193 16.81 21.59 -12.32
C GLU A 193 15.64 21.95 -11.40
N ARG A 194 14.98 23.06 -11.69
CA ARG A 194 13.93 23.63 -10.83
C ARG A 194 12.54 23.06 -11.11
N LEU A 195 12.19 22.78 -12.36
CA LEU A 195 10.82 22.47 -12.75
C LEU A 195 10.65 21.02 -13.19
N ILE A 196 11.53 20.50 -14.06
CA ILE A 196 11.36 19.19 -14.68
C ILE A 196 11.85 18.07 -13.77
N ALA A 197 13.09 18.09 -13.33
CA ALA A 197 13.70 17.01 -12.56
C ALA A 197 12.93 16.64 -11.28
N PRO A 198 12.52 17.62 -10.41
CA PRO A 198 11.75 17.27 -9.22
C PRO A 198 10.35 16.72 -9.53
N SER A 199 9.76 17.13 -10.66
CA SER A 199 8.46 16.61 -11.10
C SER A 199 8.57 15.18 -11.62
N ILE A 200 9.55 14.92 -12.51
CA ILE A 200 9.80 13.59 -13.08
C ILE A 200 10.19 12.59 -11.98
N GLU A 201 11.01 13.01 -11.02
CA GLU A 201 11.34 12.16 -9.88
C GLU A 201 10.09 11.72 -9.10
N ARG A 202 9.19 12.67 -8.79
CA ARG A 202 7.92 12.35 -8.13
C ARG A 202 7.06 11.40 -8.96
N ASP A 203 6.93 11.66 -10.27
CA ASP A 203 6.15 10.84 -11.18
C ASP A 203 6.67 9.39 -11.20
N ILE A 204 7.99 9.21 -11.30
CA ILE A 204 8.64 7.90 -11.28
C ILE A 204 8.44 7.21 -9.92
N ARG A 205 8.64 7.91 -8.82
CA ARG A 205 8.44 7.34 -7.48
C ARG A 205 6.98 6.94 -7.24
N SER A 206 6.02 7.73 -7.71
CA SER A 206 4.60 7.38 -7.66
C SER A 206 4.31 6.12 -8.47
N SER A 207 4.83 6.03 -9.69
CA SER A 207 4.65 4.87 -10.56
C SER A 207 5.26 3.59 -9.94
N LEU A 208 6.47 3.68 -9.37
CA LEU A 208 7.09 2.55 -8.65
C LEU A 208 6.24 2.12 -7.43
N THR A 209 5.68 3.08 -6.71
CA THR A 209 4.84 2.82 -5.54
C THR A 209 3.54 2.13 -5.95
N GLU A 210 2.85 2.65 -6.95
CA GLU A 210 1.61 2.06 -7.47
C GLU A 210 1.81 0.63 -7.97
N ALA A 211 2.88 0.38 -8.74
CA ALA A 211 3.21 -0.96 -9.21
C ALA A 211 3.56 -1.91 -8.04
N ALA A 212 4.23 -1.41 -7.00
CA ALA A 212 4.57 -2.17 -5.81
C ALA A 212 3.33 -2.52 -4.98
N GLU A 213 2.41 -1.57 -4.80
CA GLU A 213 1.14 -1.77 -4.12
C GLU A 213 0.26 -2.78 -4.84
N ASP A 214 0.08 -2.64 -6.16
CA ASP A 214 -0.72 -3.55 -6.97
C ASP A 214 -0.15 -4.98 -6.93
N GLY A 215 1.17 -5.13 -6.96
CA GLY A 215 1.83 -6.41 -6.79
C GLY A 215 1.61 -7.02 -5.42
N ALA A 216 1.71 -6.23 -4.35
CA ALA A 216 1.50 -6.67 -2.98
C ALA A 216 0.04 -7.05 -2.71
N ILE A 217 -0.93 -6.27 -3.23
CA ILE A 217 -2.36 -6.56 -3.11
C ILE A 217 -2.70 -7.92 -3.75
N LYS A 218 -2.11 -8.25 -4.90
CA LYS A 218 -2.30 -9.57 -5.54
C LYS A 218 -1.81 -10.71 -4.64
N VAL A 219 -0.65 -10.53 -3.99
CA VAL A 219 -0.12 -11.53 -3.05
C VAL A 219 -1.04 -11.65 -1.83
N PHE A 220 -1.53 -10.54 -1.29
CA PHE A 220 -2.46 -10.54 -0.15
C PHE A 220 -3.77 -11.23 -0.50
N GLY A 221 -4.33 -10.96 -1.67
CA GLY A 221 -5.51 -11.66 -2.17
C GLY A 221 -5.29 -13.17 -2.27
N SER A 222 -4.13 -13.60 -2.79
CA SER A 222 -3.77 -15.03 -2.86
C SER A 222 -3.65 -15.66 -1.46
N ASN A 223 -3.00 -14.98 -0.51
CA ASN A 223 -2.87 -15.46 0.86
C ASN A 223 -4.24 -15.58 1.54
N LEU A 224 -5.10 -14.59 1.38
CA LEU A 224 -6.47 -14.61 1.91
C LEU A 224 -7.25 -15.77 1.30
N LYS A 225 -7.20 -15.94 -0.03
CA LYS A 225 -7.89 -17.04 -0.70
C LYS A 225 -7.44 -18.40 -0.17
N GLN A 226 -6.15 -18.61 0.05
CA GLN A 226 -5.62 -19.85 0.64
C GLN A 226 -6.16 -20.10 2.06
N LEU A 227 -6.31 -19.06 2.88
CA LEU A 227 -6.88 -19.17 4.22
C LEU A 227 -8.38 -19.51 4.17
N LEU A 228 -9.14 -18.82 3.31
CA LEU A 228 -10.58 -19.05 3.17
C LEU A 228 -10.92 -20.42 2.58
N MET A 229 -10.08 -20.92 1.67
CA MET A 229 -10.27 -22.17 0.95
C MET A 229 -9.62 -23.39 1.64
N GLN A 230 -9.23 -23.27 2.90
CA GLN A 230 -8.75 -24.42 3.67
C GLN A 230 -9.84 -25.49 3.77
N PRO A 231 -9.50 -26.78 3.58
CA PRO A 231 -10.49 -27.85 3.67
C PRO A 231 -11.07 -27.94 5.09
N PRO A 232 -12.40 -28.02 5.24
CA PRO A 232 -13.04 -28.15 6.53
C PRO A 232 -12.82 -29.59 7.13
N ILE A 233 -12.72 -29.67 8.45
CA ILE A 233 -12.65 -30.92 9.17
C ILE A 233 -13.99 -31.18 9.90
N ASN A 234 -14.91 -31.81 9.20
CA ASN A 234 -16.28 -32.02 9.67
C ASN A 234 -16.44 -33.27 10.57
N GLY A 235 -17.51 -33.32 11.33
CA GLY A 235 -17.93 -34.49 12.08
C GLY A 235 -17.21 -34.70 13.41
N HIS A 236 -16.36 -33.81 13.84
CA HIS A 236 -15.60 -33.88 15.09
C HIS A 236 -16.15 -32.94 16.16
N VAL A 237 -16.11 -33.40 17.41
CA VAL A 237 -16.19 -32.52 18.58
C VAL A 237 -14.80 -31.92 18.78
N VAL A 238 -14.71 -30.59 18.72
CA VAL A 238 -13.46 -29.87 18.76
C VAL A 238 -13.31 -29.07 20.04
N LEU A 239 -12.14 -29.15 20.67
CA LEU A 239 -11.73 -28.27 21.76
C LEU A 239 -10.93 -27.09 21.17
N GLY A 240 -11.49 -25.91 21.14
CA GLY A 240 -10.75 -24.67 20.83
C GLY A 240 -9.94 -24.23 22.05
N TRP A 241 -8.69 -23.89 21.80
CA TRP A 241 -7.74 -23.44 22.80
C TRP A 241 -7.15 -22.10 22.36
N ASP A 242 -7.50 -21.07 23.07
CA ASP A 242 -6.94 -19.72 22.93
C ASP A 242 -5.80 -19.55 23.96
N PRO A 243 -4.52 -19.65 23.55
CA PRO A 243 -3.38 -19.64 24.45
C PRO A 243 -3.16 -18.26 25.06
N ALA A 244 -2.80 -18.21 26.34
CA ALA A 244 -2.38 -16.98 26.99
C ALA A 244 -1.53 -17.28 28.23
N PHE A 245 -0.66 -16.33 28.59
CA PHE A 245 0.14 -16.44 29.82
C PHE A 245 -0.68 -16.02 31.06
N ARG A 246 -0.69 -14.73 31.36
CA ARG A 246 -1.20 -14.18 32.62
C ARG A 246 -2.70 -14.39 32.85
N THR A 247 -3.50 -14.25 31.80
CA THR A 247 -4.97 -14.32 31.90
C THR A 247 -5.54 -15.73 31.85
N GLY A 248 -4.68 -16.73 31.70
CA GLY A 248 -5.06 -18.13 31.52
C GLY A 248 -5.52 -18.46 30.09
N CYS A 249 -5.37 -19.71 29.69
CA CYS A 249 -5.83 -20.22 28.41
C CYS A 249 -7.35 -20.41 28.43
N LYS A 250 -8.05 -19.92 27.43
CA LYS A 250 -9.50 -20.07 27.28
C LYS A 250 -9.81 -21.28 26.41
N LEU A 251 -10.75 -22.09 26.90
CA LEU A 251 -11.18 -23.28 26.22
C LEU A 251 -12.65 -23.16 25.83
N ALA A 252 -12.99 -23.66 24.63
CA ALA A 252 -14.37 -23.83 24.20
C ALA A 252 -14.54 -25.23 23.57
N VAL A 253 -15.49 -26.02 24.03
CA VAL A 253 -15.85 -27.31 23.41
C VAL A 253 -16.99 -27.03 22.43
N VAL A 254 -16.80 -27.42 21.19
CA VAL A 254 -17.74 -27.20 20.09
C VAL A 254 -18.13 -28.53 19.50
N ASP A 255 -19.44 -28.80 19.35
CA ASP A 255 -19.92 -30.03 18.74
C ASP A 255 -19.72 -30.04 17.21
N ALA A 256 -20.06 -31.13 16.55
CA ALA A 256 -19.90 -31.31 15.12
C ALA A 256 -20.71 -30.30 14.25
N THR A 257 -21.67 -29.60 14.83
CA THR A 257 -22.50 -28.60 14.14
C THR A 257 -22.03 -27.15 14.40
N GLY A 258 -20.92 -26.96 15.12
CA GLY A 258 -20.42 -25.65 15.49
C GLY A 258 -21.06 -25.03 16.75
N LYS A 259 -21.92 -25.76 17.47
CA LYS A 259 -22.55 -25.28 18.70
C LYS A 259 -21.59 -25.39 19.88
N VAL A 260 -21.44 -24.35 20.66
CA VAL A 260 -20.62 -24.37 21.90
C VAL A 260 -21.33 -25.11 23.00
N LEU A 261 -20.70 -26.18 23.52
CA LEU A 261 -21.23 -27.01 24.58
C LEU A 261 -20.81 -26.55 25.97
N THR A 262 -19.59 -26.03 26.09
CA THR A 262 -19.05 -25.49 27.35
C THR A 262 -17.81 -24.66 27.11
N THR A 263 -17.49 -23.79 28.06
CA THR A 263 -16.24 -23.04 28.11
C THR A 263 -15.54 -23.21 29.44
N LYS A 264 -14.21 -23.11 29.48
CA LYS A 264 -13.38 -23.18 30.69
C LYS A 264 -12.18 -22.27 30.55
N VAL A 265 -11.60 -21.88 31.68
CA VAL A 265 -10.29 -21.23 31.76
C VAL A 265 -9.36 -22.15 32.54
N ILE A 266 -8.15 -22.33 32.01
CA ILE A 266 -7.08 -23.09 32.65
C ILE A 266 -5.81 -22.28 32.72
N TYR A 267 -4.89 -22.62 33.60
CA TYR A 267 -3.67 -21.85 33.84
C TYR A 267 -2.40 -22.74 33.74
N PRO A 268 -2.17 -23.40 32.61
CA PRO A 268 -1.03 -24.31 32.47
C PRO A 268 0.31 -23.62 32.25
N THR A 269 0.28 -22.36 31.85
CA THR A 269 1.45 -21.55 31.49
C THR A 269 1.87 -20.60 32.60
N ALA A 270 3.06 -19.99 32.45
CA ALA A 270 3.54 -18.97 33.39
C ALA A 270 2.56 -17.78 33.50
N PRO A 271 2.44 -17.12 34.65
CA PRO A 271 3.19 -17.35 35.88
C PRO A 271 2.59 -18.42 36.80
N GLN A 272 1.35 -18.89 36.54
CA GLN A 272 0.63 -19.80 37.44
C GLN A 272 1.14 -21.23 37.39
N ASN A 273 1.54 -21.75 36.21
CA ASN A 273 2.10 -23.09 35.97
C ASN A 273 1.29 -24.26 36.60
N LYS A 274 -0.05 -24.16 36.58
CA LYS A 274 -0.96 -25.20 37.13
C LYS A 274 -1.16 -26.30 36.11
N VAL A 275 -0.10 -26.97 35.73
CA VAL A 275 -0.09 -27.98 34.65
C VAL A 275 -0.97 -29.18 35.00
N GLU A 276 -0.80 -29.82 36.20
CA GLU A 276 -1.54 -31.02 36.59
C GLU A 276 -3.03 -30.74 36.78
N GLU A 277 -3.40 -29.62 37.37
CA GLU A 277 -4.80 -29.18 37.49
C GLU A 277 -5.41 -29.02 36.08
N SER A 278 -4.68 -28.38 35.17
CA SER A 278 -5.12 -28.15 33.79
C SER A 278 -5.29 -29.49 33.03
N LYS A 279 -4.33 -30.43 33.14
CA LYS A 279 -4.42 -31.73 32.52
C LYS A 279 -5.63 -32.51 33.04
N LYS A 280 -5.93 -32.45 34.35
CA LYS A 280 -7.12 -33.09 34.92
C LYS A 280 -8.41 -32.55 34.29
N ILE A 281 -8.54 -31.21 34.22
CA ILE A 281 -9.70 -30.56 33.59
C ILE A 281 -9.83 -30.99 32.12
N LEU A 282 -8.73 -31.04 31.38
CA LEU A 282 -8.71 -31.47 29.99
C LEU A 282 -9.14 -32.94 29.82
N LYS A 283 -8.64 -33.86 30.64
CA LYS A 283 -9.04 -35.27 30.63
C LYS A 283 -10.55 -35.45 30.89
N ASP A 284 -11.08 -34.67 31.85
CA ASP A 284 -12.50 -34.68 32.17
C ASP A 284 -13.36 -34.15 31.01
N LEU A 285 -12.92 -33.09 30.34
CA LEU A 285 -13.60 -32.54 29.16
C LEU A 285 -13.56 -33.51 27.98
N ILE A 286 -12.38 -34.08 27.69
CA ILE A 286 -12.20 -35.06 26.60
C ILE A 286 -13.11 -36.25 26.77
N LYS A 287 -13.16 -36.83 27.98
CA LYS A 287 -14.00 -37.96 28.30
C LYS A 287 -15.49 -37.63 28.25
N LYS A 288 -15.87 -36.46 28.85
CA LYS A 288 -17.28 -36.03 28.96
C LYS A 288 -17.93 -35.74 27.62
N TYR A 289 -17.20 -35.07 26.72
CA TYR A 289 -17.73 -34.62 25.43
C TYR A 289 -17.24 -35.42 24.24
N ASN A 290 -16.48 -36.48 24.48
CA ASN A 290 -15.89 -37.32 23.44
C ASN A 290 -15.07 -36.51 22.41
N ILE A 291 -14.21 -35.63 22.93
CA ILE A 291 -13.39 -34.75 22.11
C ILE A 291 -12.34 -35.60 21.38
N SER A 292 -12.28 -35.46 20.06
CA SER A 292 -11.31 -36.17 19.22
C SER A 292 -10.25 -35.22 18.62
N LEU A 293 -10.48 -33.92 18.69
CA LEU A 293 -9.61 -32.90 18.04
C LEU A 293 -9.46 -31.67 18.91
N ILE A 294 -8.22 -31.16 19.01
CA ILE A 294 -7.88 -29.91 19.71
C ILE A 294 -7.38 -28.90 18.68
N SER A 295 -8.04 -27.75 18.61
CA SER A 295 -7.65 -26.59 17.76
C SER A 295 -6.94 -25.58 18.63
N VAL A 296 -5.66 -25.31 18.38
CA VAL A 296 -4.82 -24.43 19.20
C VAL A 296 -4.46 -23.18 18.40
N GLY A 297 -4.73 -22.00 18.95
CA GLY A 297 -4.29 -20.74 18.34
C GLY A 297 -2.76 -20.62 18.27
N ASN A 298 -2.24 -19.99 17.22
CA ASN A 298 -0.80 -19.85 16.98
C ASN A 298 -0.17 -18.56 17.58
N GLY A 299 -0.88 -17.87 18.46
CA GLY A 299 -0.41 -16.62 19.06
C GLY A 299 0.46 -16.79 20.30
N THR A 300 0.30 -15.87 21.23
CA THR A 300 1.05 -15.82 22.49
C THR A 300 0.85 -17.12 23.30
N ALA A 301 1.95 -17.69 23.84
CA ALA A 301 1.94 -18.95 24.62
C ALA A 301 1.52 -20.21 23.83
N SER A 302 1.52 -20.17 22.50
CA SER A 302 1.15 -21.31 21.66
C SER A 302 2.12 -22.50 21.83
N ARG A 303 3.43 -22.23 21.85
CA ARG A 303 4.46 -23.31 22.00
C ARG A 303 4.39 -23.99 23.34
N GLU A 304 4.19 -23.23 24.42
CA GLU A 304 4.02 -23.77 25.78
C GLU A 304 2.74 -24.61 25.87
N SER A 305 1.66 -24.13 25.27
CA SER A 305 0.40 -24.86 25.19
C SER A 305 0.53 -26.17 24.39
N GLU A 306 1.23 -26.13 23.26
CA GLU A 306 1.49 -27.28 22.41
C GLU A 306 2.27 -28.37 23.17
N ALA A 307 3.31 -28.00 23.90
CA ALA A 307 4.08 -28.95 24.71
C ALA A 307 3.21 -29.67 25.75
N ILE A 308 2.32 -28.94 26.44
CA ILE A 308 1.40 -29.48 27.43
C ILE A 308 0.37 -30.43 26.77
N ILE A 309 -0.14 -30.05 25.59
CA ILE A 309 -1.08 -30.89 24.83
C ILE A 309 -0.40 -32.19 24.35
N ALA A 310 0.82 -32.09 23.85
CA ALA A 310 1.59 -33.25 23.42
C ALA A 310 1.80 -34.24 24.57
N ASP A 311 2.22 -33.74 25.74
CA ASP A 311 2.34 -34.56 26.96
C ASP A 311 1.02 -35.18 27.36
N LEU A 312 -0.07 -34.39 27.35
CA LEU A 312 -1.41 -34.91 27.70
C LEU A 312 -1.86 -36.03 26.78
N ILE A 313 -1.63 -35.91 25.47
CA ILE A 313 -2.04 -36.93 24.49
C ILE A 313 -1.35 -38.26 24.75
N HIS A 314 -0.10 -38.25 25.20
CA HIS A 314 0.60 -39.51 25.60
C HIS A 314 0.03 -40.17 26.85
N GLU A 315 -0.70 -39.43 27.69
CA GLU A 315 -1.33 -39.96 28.90
C GLU A 315 -2.78 -40.43 28.69
N LEU A 316 -3.33 -40.27 27.50
CA LEU A 316 -4.73 -40.63 27.20
C LEU A 316 -4.84 -42.03 26.60
N ASP A 317 -5.83 -42.76 27.03
CA ASP A 317 -6.22 -44.06 26.44
C ASP A 317 -7.02 -43.89 25.14
N THR A 318 -7.51 -42.67 24.87
CA THR A 318 -8.32 -42.33 23.68
C THR A 318 -7.49 -41.59 22.66
N LYS A 319 -7.76 -41.87 21.37
CA LYS A 319 -7.07 -41.18 20.28
C LYS A 319 -7.58 -39.75 20.14
N VAL A 320 -6.75 -38.76 20.55
CA VAL A 320 -6.99 -37.34 20.36
C VAL A 320 -5.88 -36.77 19.48
N GLN A 321 -6.22 -35.88 18.57
CA GLN A 321 -5.27 -35.17 17.71
C GLN A 321 -5.32 -33.71 18.00
N TYR A 322 -4.26 -32.94 17.64
CA TYR A 322 -4.29 -31.48 17.71
C TYR A 322 -3.79 -30.84 16.42
N VAL A 323 -4.23 -29.63 16.17
CA VAL A 323 -3.84 -28.80 15.02
C VAL A 323 -3.59 -27.37 15.50
N ILE A 324 -2.48 -26.81 15.09
CA ILE A 324 -2.21 -25.39 15.28
C ILE A 324 -2.95 -24.62 14.21
N VAL A 325 -3.79 -23.68 14.62
CA VAL A 325 -4.67 -22.88 13.75
C VAL A 325 -4.24 -21.42 13.79
N ASN A 326 -4.26 -20.78 12.64
CA ASN A 326 -4.03 -19.33 12.55
C ASN A 326 -5.16 -18.59 13.28
N GLU A 327 -4.83 -17.88 14.37
CA GLU A 327 -5.79 -17.11 15.16
C GLU A 327 -5.94 -15.66 14.69
N ALA A 328 -5.27 -15.25 13.60
CA ALA A 328 -5.36 -13.89 13.09
C ALA A 328 -6.81 -13.42 12.96
N GLY A 329 -7.08 -12.21 13.45
CA GLY A 329 -8.42 -11.62 13.48
C GLY A 329 -9.39 -12.22 14.53
N ALA A 330 -9.05 -13.29 15.27
CA ALA A 330 -9.92 -13.85 16.30
C ALA A 330 -10.23 -12.84 17.42
N SER A 331 -9.24 -12.02 17.80
CA SER A 331 -9.41 -10.95 18.75
C SER A 331 -10.34 -9.84 18.24
N VAL A 332 -10.27 -9.52 16.95
CA VAL A 332 -11.16 -8.52 16.31
C VAL A 332 -12.59 -9.06 16.26
N TYR A 333 -12.78 -10.29 15.82
CA TYR A 333 -14.10 -10.95 15.84
C TYR A 333 -14.69 -10.99 17.25
N SER A 334 -13.94 -11.48 18.26
CA SER A 334 -14.44 -11.70 19.62
C SER A 334 -14.89 -10.40 20.30
N ALA A 335 -14.34 -9.26 19.91
CA ALA A 335 -14.72 -7.93 20.40
C ALA A 335 -15.83 -7.28 19.54
N SER A 336 -16.23 -7.88 18.42
CA SER A 336 -17.21 -7.31 17.50
C SER A 336 -18.65 -7.36 18.04
N LYS A 337 -19.51 -6.53 17.46
CA LYS A 337 -20.95 -6.56 17.72
C LYS A 337 -21.56 -7.92 17.33
N LEU A 338 -21.13 -8.46 16.18
CA LEU A 338 -21.57 -9.76 15.70
C LEU A 338 -21.29 -10.87 16.70
N ALA A 339 -20.08 -10.96 17.24
CA ALA A 339 -19.73 -11.96 18.25
C ALA A 339 -20.49 -11.75 19.57
N THR A 340 -20.84 -10.51 19.91
CA THR A 340 -21.64 -10.19 21.09
C THR A 340 -23.11 -10.65 20.91
N GLU A 341 -23.67 -10.48 19.72
CA GLU A 341 -25.01 -10.96 19.38
C GLU A 341 -25.04 -12.50 19.31
N GLU A 342 -23.99 -13.13 18.78
CA GLU A 342 -23.88 -14.59 18.68
C GLU A 342 -23.67 -15.24 20.05
N PHE A 343 -22.92 -14.62 20.93
CA PHE A 343 -22.58 -15.11 22.28
C PHE A 343 -22.74 -14.02 23.36
N PRO A 344 -23.98 -13.63 23.69
CA PRO A 344 -24.20 -12.51 24.61
C PRO A 344 -23.70 -12.76 26.04
N SER A 345 -23.62 -14.03 26.48
CA SER A 345 -23.18 -14.42 27.82
C SER A 345 -21.69 -14.73 27.93
N PHE A 346 -20.93 -14.72 26.80
CA PHE A 346 -19.51 -15.05 26.80
C PHE A 346 -18.65 -13.80 26.88
N ASP A 347 -17.52 -13.94 27.58
CA ASP A 347 -16.46 -12.91 27.49
C ASP A 347 -15.70 -13.01 26.16
N VAL A 348 -14.82 -12.00 25.91
CA VAL A 348 -14.03 -11.92 24.68
C VAL A 348 -13.14 -13.15 24.46
N GLY A 349 -12.53 -13.69 25.53
CA GLY A 349 -11.67 -14.87 25.43
C GLY A 349 -12.44 -16.17 25.14
N GLN A 350 -13.64 -16.32 25.70
CA GLN A 350 -14.51 -17.44 25.41
C GLN A 350 -14.99 -17.45 23.95
N ARG A 351 -15.30 -16.25 23.41
CA ARG A 351 -15.67 -16.05 22.01
C ARG A 351 -14.49 -16.37 21.08
N SER A 352 -13.28 -15.95 21.47
CA SER A 352 -12.04 -16.26 20.72
C SER A 352 -11.79 -17.78 20.66
N ALA A 353 -11.87 -18.48 21.78
CA ALA A 353 -11.70 -19.92 21.83
C ALA A 353 -12.75 -20.68 20.97
N ALA A 354 -14.01 -20.21 21.00
CA ALA A 354 -15.07 -20.77 20.15
C ALA A 354 -14.77 -20.54 18.64
N SER A 355 -14.28 -19.35 18.28
CA SER A 355 -13.87 -19.05 16.91
C SER A 355 -12.70 -19.94 16.46
N ILE A 356 -11.68 -20.12 17.30
CA ILE A 356 -10.54 -21.00 17.01
C ILE A 356 -10.99 -22.45 16.75
N ALA A 357 -11.96 -22.97 17.51
CA ALA A 357 -12.51 -24.31 17.26
C ALA A 357 -13.24 -24.39 15.92
N ARG A 358 -14.10 -23.41 15.64
CA ARG A 358 -14.95 -23.39 14.44
C ARG A 358 -14.14 -23.18 13.16
N ARG A 359 -13.01 -22.43 13.21
CA ARG A 359 -12.11 -22.28 12.07
C ARG A 359 -11.57 -23.60 11.54
N LEU A 360 -11.47 -24.63 12.39
CA LEU A 360 -11.04 -25.94 11.97
C LEU A 360 -12.19 -26.73 11.33
N GLN A 361 -13.41 -26.55 11.83
CA GLN A 361 -14.59 -27.22 11.32
C GLN A 361 -15.06 -26.61 9.97
N ASP A 362 -15.14 -25.28 9.89
CA ASP A 362 -15.52 -24.54 8.68
C ASP A 362 -14.74 -23.21 8.62
N PRO A 363 -13.54 -23.23 8.02
CA PRO A 363 -12.70 -22.01 7.91
C PRO A 363 -13.39 -20.85 7.21
N LEU A 364 -14.10 -21.12 6.11
CA LEU A 364 -14.76 -20.10 5.33
C LEU A 364 -15.87 -19.40 6.13
N ALA A 365 -16.80 -20.18 6.69
CA ALA A 365 -17.94 -19.63 7.45
C ALA A 365 -17.50 -18.80 8.66
N GLU A 366 -16.35 -19.12 9.26
CA GLU A 366 -15.84 -18.39 10.41
C GLU A 366 -15.02 -17.17 10.01
N LEU A 367 -14.14 -17.28 9.00
CA LEU A 367 -13.25 -16.19 8.58
C LEU A 367 -13.97 -15.04 7.88
N VAL A 368 -15.06 -15.30 7.16
CA VAL A 368 -15.87 -14.22 6.53
C VAL A 368 -16.60 -13.32 7.52
N LYS A 369 -16.63 -13.68 8.81
CA LYS A 369 -17.14 -12.80 9.89
C LYS A 369 -16.17 -11.68 10.26
N ILE A 370 -14.95 -11.71 9.73
CA ILE A 370 -13.83 -10.85 10.09
C ILE A 370 -13.50 -9.96 8.90
N ASP A 371 -13.24 -8.66 9.15
CA ASP A 371 -12.67 -7.78 8.12
C ASP A 371 -11.39 -8.43 7.57
N PRO A 372 -11.30 -8.69 6.26
CA PRO A 372 -10.13 -9.33 5.66
C PRO A 372 -8.81 -8.65 6.01
N LYS A 373 -8.81 -7.33 6.20
CA LYS A 373 -7.62 -6.56 6.62
C LYS A 373 -7.15 -6.90 8.04
N ALA A 374 -8.01 -7.41 8.89
CA ALA A 374 -7.66 -7.82 10.24
C ALA A 374 -7.02 -9.21 10.32
N ILE A 375 -7.01 -9.96 9.22
CA ILE A 375 -6.43 -11.31 9.15
C ILE A 375 -4.89 -11.27 9.00
N GLY A 376 -4.28 -10.11 8.75
CA GLY A 376 -2.82 -9.97 8.66
C GLY A 376 -2.23 -10.64 7.42
N VAL A 377 -2.80 -10.37 6.25
CA VAL A 377 -2.43 -11.03 4.98
C VAL A 377 -1.13 -10.52 4.34
N GLY A 378 -0.53 -9.42 4.85
CA GLY A 378 0.69 -8.88 4.26
C GLY A 378 1.47 -7.87 5.12
N GLN A 379 2.78 -7.83 4.90
CA GLN A 379 3.73 -7.05 5.71
C GLN A 379 3.53 -5.54 5.62
N TYR A 380 3.22 -4.99 4.44
CA TYR A 380 3.09 -3.55 4.18
C TYR A 380 1.64 -3.12 3.98
N GLN A 381 0.65 -3.91 4.44
CA GLN A 381 -0.75 -3.64 4.17
C GLN A 381 -1.26 -2.28 4.71
N HIS A 382 -0.64 -1.75 5.76
CA HIS A 382 -1.00 -0.44 6.33
C HIS A 382 -0.38 0.76 5.60
N ASP A 383 0.59 0.54 4.70
CA ASP A 383 1.30 1.60 3.97
C ASP A 383 0.75 1.84 2.56
N MET A 384 -0.10 0.96 2.07
CA MET A 384 -0.64 1.03 0.72
C MET A 384 -2.02 1.68 0.65
N ASN A 385 -2.52 1.89 -0.56
CA ASN A 385 -3.85 2.43 -0.81
C ASN A 385 -4.94 1.54 -0.20
N GLN A 386 -5.54 1.99 0.92
CA GLN A 386 -6.52 1.23 1.69
C GLN A 386 -7.82 0.97 0.93
N LYS A 387 -8.19 1.84 -0.01
CA LYS A 387 -9.38 1.64 -0.84
C LYS A 387 -9.17 0.50 -1.83
N LYS A 388 -8.09 0.53 -2.60
CA LYS A 388 -7.71 -0.56 -3.51
C LYS A 388 -7.57 -1.90 -2.77
N LEU A 389 -6.93 -1.89 -1.60
CA LEU A 389 -6.77 -3.09 -0.77
C LEU A 389 -8.12 -3.65 -0.34
N THR A 390 -9.03 -2.81 0.18
CA THR A 390 -10.38 -3.24 0.59
C THR A 390 -11.13 -3.86 -0.58
N GLU A 391 -11.23 -3.15 -1.70
CA GLU A 391 -11.95 -3.62 -2.89
C GLU A 391 -11.40 -4.98 -3.39
N ALA A 392 -10.08 -5.15 -3.40
CA ALA A 392 -9.46 -6.40 -3.84
C ALA A 392 -9.69 -7.57 -2.86
N LEU A 393 -9.61 -7.32 -1.56
CA LEU A 393 -9.82 -8.37 -0.55
C LEU A 393 -11.31 -8.76 -0.45
N ASP A 394 -12.23 -7.80 -0.55
CA ASP A 394 -13.67 -8.07 -0.57
C ASP A 394 -14.06 -8.92 -1.79
N ALA A 395 -13.49 -8.63 -2.97
CA ALA A 395 -13.68 -9.46 -4.16
C ALA A 395 -13.19 -10.89 -3.97
N VAL A 396 -12.07 -11.10 -3.27
CA VAL A 396 -11.57 -12.46 -2.93
C VAL A 396 -12.52 -13.20 -2.00
N VAL A 397 -13.11 -12.50 -1.01
CA VAL A 397 -14.11 -13.11 -0.11
C VAL A 397 -15.34 -13.53 -0.91
N GLU A 398 -15.88 -12.63 -1.73
CA GLU A 398 -17.03 -12.88 -2.59
C GLU A 398 -16.80 -14.09 -3.52
N ASP A 399 -15.67 -14.10 -4.23
CA ASP A 399 -15.26 -15.21 -5.10
C ASP A 399 -15.18 -16.55 -4.33
N SER A 400 -14.56 -16.52 -3.14
CA SER A 400 -14.38 -17.73 -2.33
C SER A 400 -15.71 -18.29 -1.85
N VAL A 401 -16.61 -17.44 -1.36
CA VAL A 401 -17.95 -17.83 -0.92
C VAL A 401 -18.77 -18.39 -2.08
N ASN A 402 -18.74 -17.76 -3.25
CA ASN A 402 -19.48 -18.23 -4.42
C ASN A 402 -18.90 -19.51 -5.01
N GLN A 403 -17.60 -19.75 -4.88
CA GLN A 403 -16.93 -20.97 -5.36
C GLN A 403 -17.25 -22.18 -4.49
N VAL A 404 -17.33 -22.03 -3.17
CA VAL A 404 -17.60 -23.13 -2.22
C VAL A 404 -19.10 -23.36 -2.06
N GLY A 405 -19.89 -22.29 -2.09
CA GLY A 405 -21.29 -22.31 -1.68
C GLY A 405 -21.45 -22.25 -0.16
N ILE A 406 -22.70 -22.20 0.30
CA ILE A 406 -23.05 -22.09 1.72
C ILE A 406 -24.15 -23.08 2.06
N ASP A 407 -23.96 -23.84 3.16
CA ASP A 407 -25.04 -24.61 3.78
C ASP A 407 -25.95 -23.65 4.58
N LEU A 408 -27.15 -23.41 4.05
CA LEU A 408 -28.13 -22.50 4.66
C LEU A 408 -28.62 -22.94 6.05
N ASN A 409 -28.47 -24.22 6.40
CA ASN A 409 -28.89 -24.71 7.71
C ASN A 409 -27.92 -24.36 8.83
N THR A 410 -26.64 -24.14 8.48
CA THR A 410 -25.56 -23.87 9.44
C THR A 410 -24.93 -22.48 9.29
N ALA A 411 -25.23 -21.79 8.19
CA ALA A 411 -24.62 -20.50 7.86
C ALA A 411 -25.10 -19.36 8.78
N SER A 412 -24.15 -18.54 9.23
CA SER A 412 -24.43 -17.25 9.84
C SER A 412 -24.75 -16.20 8.76
N ALA A 413 -25.28 -15.02 9.17
CA ALA A 413 -25.67 -13.96 8.22
C ALA A 413 -24.51 -13.44 7.33
N PRO A 414 -23.24 -13.27 7.79
CA PRO A 414 -22.16 -12.76 6.95
C PRO A 414 -21.87 -13.59 5.68
N PRO A 415 -21.71 -14.91 5.73
CA PRO A 415 -21.52 -15.70 4.51
C PRO A 415 -22.64 -15.54 3.50
N VAL A 416 -23.92 -15.49 3.98
CA VAL A 416 -25.08 -15.35 3.12
C VAL A 416 -25.11 -14.01 2.38
N SER A 417 -24.58 -12.95 2.97
CA SER A 417 -24.52 -11.61 2.36
C SER A 417 -23.64 -11.53 1.12
N TYR A 418 -22.68 -12.44 0.97
CA TYR A 418 -21.79 -12.54 -0.21
C TYR A 418 -22.37 -13.44 -1.32
N THR A 419 -23.51 -14.08 -1.09
CA THR A 419 -24.23 -14.84 -2.12
C THR A 419 -25.24 -13.95 -2.83
N HIS A 420 -25.80 -14.41 -3.96
CA HIS A 420 -26.91 -13.75 -4.64
C HIS A 420 -28.22 -13.78 -3.84
N LEU A 421 -28.26 -14.50 -2.71
CA LEU A 421 -29.40 -14.52 -1.79
C LEU A 421 -29.31 -13.32 -0.85
N ARG A 422 -30.38 -12.51 -0.80
CA ARG A 422 -30.43 -11.41 0.15
C ARG A 422 -30.59 -11.97 1.56
N ALA A 423 -29.74 -11.54 2.50
CA ALA A 423 -29.78 -11.97 3.90
C ALA A 423 -31.14 -11.80 4.59
N HIS A 424 -32.01 -10.94 4.07
CA HIS A 424 -33.39 -10.72 4.53
C HIS A 424 -34.37 -11.84 4.09
N GLU A 425 -34.07 -12.56 3.02
CA GLU A 425 -34.95 -13.63 2.51
C GLU A 425 -34.73 -14.91 3.33
N THR A 426 -33.52 -15.15 3.82
CA THR A 426 -33.19 -16.30 4.67
C THR A 426 -33.75 -16.20 6.10
N ARG A 427 -33.85 -14.98 6.66
CA ARG A 427 -34.44 -14.79 8.01
C ARG A 427 -35.95 -15.02 8.08
N ARG A 428 -36.65 -15.07 6.95
CA ARG A 428 -38.10 -15.35 6.89
C ARG A 428 -38.45 -16.84 6.72
N HIS A 429 -37.44 -17.66 6.41
CA HIS A 429 -37.64 -19.09 6.12
C HIS A 429 -36.87 -20.02 7.09
N LEU A 430 -36.13 -19.46 8.07
CA LEU A 430 -35.55 -20.15 9.23
C LEU A 430 -36.26 -19.71 10.51
#